data_58e2daeb95d1458c231a56431f80cf31
#
_entry.id   58e2daeb95d1458c231a56431f80cf31
#
_cell.length_a   1.000
_cell.length_b   1.000
_cell.length_c   1.000
_cell.angle_alpha   90.00
_cell.angle_beta   90.00
_cell.angle_gamma   90.00
#
_symmetry.space_group_name_H-M   'P 1'
#
loop_
_entity.id
_entity.type
_entity.pdbx_description
1 polymer ?
#
loop_
_entity_poly.entity_id
_entity_poly.type
_entity_poly.pdbx_seq_one_letter_code
_entity_poly.pdbx_strand_id
1 'polypeptide(L)'
;VVETIYVDELDQLKRKAAAEQLGMSAEDLAAAEAGEKMDDAAQTTGTANGSGTDTAETSANGDDGTAAGGTDTATKDGATAPTVAEKFEEVKSAADKMSNEEAVAYYLKKHPELKGIFALNETSTQLGIQVLDELDNSDEIQIVGFDAGKEQVKALEDGELDGLVVQNPFGMGYAAVIASARTVLEIGNEAEVNTGYVWVTAENMDDADIKPLVYK
;
A
#
# COMPACT_ATOMS: atom_id res chain seq x y z
N VAL A 1 9.86 -17.19 -0.96
CA VAL A 1 9.57 -16.12 0.01
C VAL A 1 8.21 -15.58 -0.37
N VAL A 2 7.26 -15.58 0.55
CA VAL A 2 5.97 -14.92 0.35
C VAL A 2 6.09 -13.55 0.99
N GLU A 3 6.07 -12.51 0.17
CA GLU A 3 6.04 -11.14 0.61
C GLU A 3 4.65 -10.58 0.28
N THR A 4 4.04 -9.89 1.23
CA THR A 4 2.70 -9.29 1.05
C THR A 4 2.87 -7.78 0.96
N ILE A 5 2.39 -7.19 -0.13
CA ILE A 5 2.34 -5.73 -0.30
C ILE A 5 0.90 -5.30 -0.05
N TYR A 6 0.69 -4.46 0.96
CA TYR A 6 -0.60 -3.85 1.23
C TYR A 6 -0.77 -2.55 0.43
N VAL A 7 -2.02 -2.12 0.20
CA VAL A 7 -2.30 -0.89 -0.58
C VAL A 7 -1.73 0.36 0.10
N ASP A 8 -1.71 0.40 1.43
CA ASP A 8 -1.06 1.43 2.24
C ASP A 8 0.48 1.41 2.17
N GLU A 9 1.07 0.28 1.75
CA GLU A 9 2.51 0.16 1.48
C GLU A 9 2.89 0.64 0.07
N LEU A 10 1.92 0.84 -0.84
CA LEU A 10 2.21 1.39 -2.17
C LEU A 10 2.83 2.78 -2.10
N ASP A 11 2.40 3.63 -1.17
CA ASP A 11 3.01 4.94 -0.96
C ASP A 11 4.46 4.83 -0.47
N GLN A 12 4.75 3.85 0.40
CA GLN A 12 6.12 3.57 0.81
C GLN A 12 6.96 3.01 -0.36
N LEU A 13 6.36 2.16 -1.19
CA LEU A 13 7.01 1.61 -2.36
C LEU A 13 7.36 2.72 -3.38
N LYS A 14 6.43 3.66 -3.61
CA LYS A 14 6.66 4.85 -4.43
C LYS A 14 7.80 5.72 -3.90
N ARG A 15 7.83 5.96 -2.59
CA ARG A 15 8.93 6.70 -1.94
C ARG A 15 10.26 6.00 -2.09
N LYS A 16 10.32 4.68 -1.92
CA LYS A 16 11.55 3.89 -2.13
C LYS A 16 12.02 3.96 -3.58
N ALA A 17 11.11 3.82 -4.53
CA ALA A 17 11.43 3.92 -5.95
C ALA A 17 11.95 5.32 -6.33
N ALA A 18 11.28 6.37 -5.87
CA ALA A 18 11.68 7.76 -6.11
C ALA A 18 13.04 8.08 -5.44
N ALA A 19 13.26 7.61 -4.20
CA ALA A 19 14.52 7.80 -3.49
C ALA A 19 15.71 7.19 -4.24
N GLU A 20 15.55 5.98 -4.77
CA GLU A 20 16.60 5.33 -5.55
C GLU A 20 16.88 6.09 -6.85
N GLN A 21 15.84 6.56 -7.56
CA GLN A 21 15.98 7.35 -8.79
C GLN A 21 16.72 8.68 -8.55
N LEU A 22 16.50 9.30 -7.39
CA LEU A 22 17.10 10.58 -7.00
C LEU A 22 18.42 10.42 -6.24
N GLY A 23 18.89 9.19 -6.04
CA GLY A 23 20.15 8.88 -5.39
C GLY A 23 20.15 9.18 -3.87
N MET A 24 18.99 9.05 -3.22
CA MET A 24 18.87 9.08 -1.76
C MET A 24 19.10 7.67 -1.20
N SER A 25 19.89 7.53 -0.14
CA SER A 25 20.11 6.23 0.48
C SER A 25 18.87 5.75 1.25
N ALA A 26 18.71 4.42 1.40
CA ALA A 26 17.62 3.85 2.18
C ALA A 26 17.68 4.27 3.66
N GLU A 27 18.88 4.52 4.18
CA GLU A 27 19.11 4.99 5.56
C GLU A 27 18.65 6.44 5.74
N ASP A 28 19.00 7.32 4.78
CA ASP A 28 18.58 8.72 4.78
C ASP A 28 17.05 8.84 4.61
N LEU A 29 16.44 8.01 3.74
CA LEU A 29 15.00 7.95 3.57
C LEU A 29 14.30 7.55 4.87
N ALA A 30 14.76 6.48 5.51
CA ALA A 30 14.18 5.99 6.77
C ALA A 30 14.33 7.02 7.91
N ALA A 31 15.45 7.72 7.97
CA ALA A 31 15.68 8.77 8.96
C ALA A 31 14.74 9.97 8.74
N ALA A 32 14.54 10.39 7.49
CA ALA A 32 13.63 11.48 7.13
C ALA A 32 12.15 11.13 7.44
N GLU A 33 11.70 9.91 7.10
CA GLU A 33 10.36 9.42 7.43
C GLU A 33 10.11 9.32 8.95
N ALA A 34 11.13 8.94 9.72
CA ALA A 34 11.03 8.90 11.18
C ALA A 34 10.89 10.31 11.79
N GLY A 35 11.58 11.31 11.20
CA GLY A 35 11.46 12.72 11.58
C GLY A 35 10.05 13.26 11.30
N GLU A 36 9.47 12.99 10.13
CA GLU A 36 8.12 13.42 9.75
C GLU A 36 7.04 12.86 10.71
N LYS A 37 7.15 11.59 11.09
CA LYS A 37 6.22 10.96 12.07
C LYS A 37 6.30 11.58 13.46
N MET A 38 7.46 12.08 13.88
CA MET A 38 7.62 12.78 15.16
C MET A 38 6.98 14.16 15.13
N ASP A 39 7.11 14.90 14.03
CA ASP A 39 6.53 16.23 13.87
C ASP A 39 5.01 16.17 13.80
N ASP A 40 4.44 15.17 13.13
CA ASP A 40 2.99 14.94 13.02
C ASP A 40 2.39 14.55 14.39
N ALA A 41 3.08 13.71 15.16
CA ALA A 41 2.69 13.35 16.52
C ALA A 41 2.73 14.54 17.50
N ALA A 42 3.66 15.47 17.31
CA ALA A 42 3.78 16.68 18.12
C ALA A 42 2.64 17.68 17.80
N GLN A 43 2.20 17.78 16.56
CA GLN A 43 1.07 18.65 16.16
C GLN A 43 -0.27 18.13 16.64
N THR A 44 -0.48 16.82 16.70
CA THR A 44 -1.74 16.22 17.21
C THR A 44 -1.90 16.32 18.73
N THR A 45 -0.82 16.45 19.49
CA THR A 45 -0.86 16.63 20.95
C THR A 45 -0.96 18.09 21.39
N GLY A 46 -0.79 19.06 20.49
CA GLY A 46 -0.80 20.50 20.76
C GLY A 46 -2.17 21.17 20.87
N THR A 47 -3.29 20.46 20.67
CA THR A 47 -4.63 21.06 20.61
C THR A 47 -5.51 20.79 21.82
N ALA A 48 -4.95 20.58 23.03
CA ALA A 48 -5.73 20.50 24.27
C ALA A 48 -4.93 21.08 25.44
N ASN A 49 -4.91 22.39 25.62
CA ASN A 49 -5.11 23.10 26.87
C ASN A 49 -4.73 24.59 26.73
N GLY A 50 -5.73 25.43 26.48
CA GLY A 50 -5.67 26.84 26.71
C GLY A 50 -6.56 27.20 27.88
N SER A 51 -6.00 27.35 29.06
CA SER A 51 -6.59 28.22 30.10
C SER A 51 -5.50 28.68 31.04
N GLY A 52 -5.37 30.03 31.04
CA GLY A 52 -4.35 30.83 31.64
C GLY A 52 -4.07 30.70 33.13
N THR A 53 -2.94 31.22 33.48
CA THR A 53 -2.84 32.37 34.43
C THR A 53 -1.39 32.82 34.48
N ASP A 54 -1.22 34.15 34.47
CA ASP A 54 -0.01 34.92 34.73
C ASP A 54 0.77 34.48 35.97
N THR A 55 2.09 34.54 35.95
CA THR A 55 2.87 35.46 36.79
C THR A 55 4.36 35.37 36.51
N ALA A 56 4.96 36.54 36.59
CA ALA A 56 6.25 37.10 36.38
C ALA A 56 7.50 36.42 37.00
N GLU A 57 8.64 36.79 36.32
CA GLU A 57 9.98 37.12 36.85
C GLU A 57 10.83 35.99 37.53
N THR A 58 12.04 35.79 37.14
CA THR A 58 13.29 36.54 37.13
C THR A 58 14.49 35.63 36.79
N SER A 59 15.41 36.22 35.99
CA SER A 59 16.88 36.22 36.16
C SER A 59 17.75 34.94 36.13
N ALA A 60 18.59 34.95 35.13
CA ALA A 60 20.08 34.96 35.14
C ALA A 60 20.89 33.66 35.26
N ASN A 61 21.75 33.54 34.26
CA ASN A 61 23.17 33.08 34.28
C ASN A 61 23.48 31.58 34.33
N GLY A 62 24.34 31.25 33.34
CA GLY A 62 25.40 30.25 33.47
C GLY A 62 25.65 29.47 32.21
N ASP A 63 26.46 30.03 31.32
CA ASP A 63 27.68 29.54 30.70
C ASP A 63 27.99 28.05 30.97
N ASP A 64 28.15 27.25 29.94
CA ASP A 64 29.36 26.60 29.53
C ASP A 64 29.15 25.73 28.28
N GLY A 65 30.05 25.89 27.33
CA GLY A 65 30.05 25.28 26.04
C GLY A 65 30.53 23.83 26.05
N THR A 66 30.12 23.15 25.02
CA THR A 66 31.03 22.25 24.28
C THR A 66 30.60 22.13 22.84
N ALA A 67 31.46 22.62 21.98
CA ALA A 67 31.40 22.44 20.53
C ALA A 67 31.65 20.98 20.16
N ALA A 68 30.76 20.43 19.33
CA ALA A 68 31.10 19.27 18.52
C ALA A 68 31.11 19.73 17.06
N GLY A 69 32.29 19.65 16.46
CA GLY A 69 32.61 20.22 15.18
C GLY A 69 31.87 19.56 14.02
N GLY A 70 31.17 20.40 13.26
CA GLY A 70 30.82 20.12 11.90
C GLY A 70 32.03 20.33 11.03
N THR A 71 32.49 19.33 10.32
CA THR A 71 33.49 19.47 9.28
C THR A 71 32.83 20.05 8.04
N ASP A 72 32.87 21.38 7.92
CA ASP A 72 32.66 22.11 6.67
C ASP A 72 33.79 21.73 5.69
N THR A 73 33.47 20.88 4.72
CA THR A 73 34.23 20.79 3.48
C THR A 73 33.59 21.72 2.46
N ALA A 74 33.96 22.99 2.50
CA ALA A 74 33.66 23.95 1.45
C ALA A 74 34.40 23.56 0.17
N THR A 75 33.71 22.98 -0.79
CA THR A 75 34.15 22.90 -2.18
C THR A 75 33.73 24.18 -2.89
N LYS A 76 34.72 24.81 -3.51
CA LYS A 76 34.58 26.03 -4.33
C LYS A 76 33.86 25.67 -5.63
N ASP A 77 32.56 25.83 -5.66
CA ASP A 77 31.72 26.25 -6.78
C ASP A 77 30.30 26.37 -6.19
N GLY A 78 29.66 27.51 -6.34
CA GLY A 78 28.53 28.00 -5.52
C GLY A 78 27.19 27.25 -5.67
N ALA A 79 27.17 25.93 -5.75
CA ALA A 79 26.01 25.09 -5.56
C ALA A 79 26.22 24.27 -4.29
N THR A 80 25.59 24.66 -3.20
CA THR A 80 25.49 23.84 -1.99
C THR A 80 24.76 22.55 -2.35
N ALA A 81 25.36 21.40 -2.09
CA ALA A 81 24.65 20.12 -2.29
C ALA A 81 23.36 20.13 -1.46
N PRO A 82 22.23 19.63 -2.02
CA PRO A 82 20.96 19.65 -1.32
C PRO A 82 21.05 18.87 0.01
N THR A 83 20.43 19.41 1.02
CA THR A 83 20.34 18.75 2.34
C THR A 83 19.48 17.49 2.25
N VAL A 84 19.56 16.61 3.25
CA VAL A 84 18.72 15.41 3.33
C VAL A 84 17.24 15.80 3.32
N ALA A 85 16.87 16.89 4.00
CA ALA A 85 15.49 17.38 4.03
C ALA A 85 15.01 17.85 2.65
N GLU A 86 15.82 18.62 1.92
CA GLU A 86 15.49 19.07 0.55
C GLU A 86 15.35 17.89 -0.41
N LYS A 87 16.25 16.91 -0.34
CA LYS A 87 16.13 15.67 -1.12
C LYS A 87 14.90 14.88 -0.78
N PHE A 88 14.50 14.82 0.49
CA PHE A 88 13.30 14.11 0.92
C PHE A 88 12.02 14.76 0.38
N GLU A 89 11.95 16.09 0.32
CA GLU A 89 10.84 16.79 -0.34
C GLU A 89 10.78 16.50 -1.85
N GLU A 90 11.93 16.40 -2.52
CA GLU A 90 11.98 15.97 -3.92
C GLU A 90 11.49 14.52 -4.08
N VAL A 91 11.87 13.61 -3.18
CA VAL A 91 11.42 12.21 -3.15
C VAL A 91 9.90 12.14 -2.97
N LYS A 92 9.32 12.89 -2.02
CA LYS A 92 7.86 12.95 -1.85
C LYS A 92 7.16 13.44 -3.12
N SER A 93 7.63 14.54 -3.69
CA SER A 93 7.07 15.09 -4.91
C SER A 93 7.17 14.14 -6.11
N ALA A 94 8.22 13.36 -6.21
CA ALA A 94 8.38 12.34 -7.25
C ALA A 94 7.47 11.13 -7.00
N ALA A 95 7.37 10.67 -5.75
CA ALA A 95 6.50 9.59 -5.34
C ALA A 95 5.02 9.92 -5.59
N ASP A 96 4.58 11.15 -5.29
CA ASP A 96 3.21 11.61 -5.52
C ASP A 96 2.81 11.60 -7.02
N LYS A 97 3.79 11.73 -7.89
CA LYS A 97 3.57 11.69 -9.35
C LYS A 97 3.66 10.28 -9.93
N MET A 98 4.23 9.35 -9.19
CA MET A 98 4.41 7.96 -9.61
C MET A 98 3.07 7.23 -9.57
N SER A 99 2.74 6.51 -10.64
CA SER A 99 1.53 5.68 -10.67
C SER A 99 1.69 4.42 -9.80
N ASN A 100 0.58 3.73 -9.53
CA ASN A 100 0.63 2.44 -8.81
C ASN A 100 1.30 1.37 -9.66
N GLU A 101 1.06 1.39 -10.97
CA GLU A 101 1.66 0.50 -11.96
C GLU A 101 3.17 0.65 -11.96
N GLU A 102 3.69 1.88 -11.99
CA GLU A 102 5.13 2.16 -11.94
C GLU A 102 5.77 1.65 -10.65
N ALA A 103 5.07 1.81 -9.50
CA ALA A 103 5.56 1.33 -8.20
C ALA A 103 5.61 -0.20 -8.14
N VAL A 104 4.57 -0.89 -8.61
CA VAL A 104 4.52 -2.36 -8.66
C VAL A 104 5.53 -2.90 -9.67
N ALA A 105 5.64 -2.30 -10.85
CA ALA A 105 6.64 -2.67 -11.84
C ALA A 105 8.08 -2.51 -11.33
N TYR A 106 8.35 -1.43 -10.58
CA TYR A 106 9.63 -1.26 -9.89
C TYR A 106 9.92 -2.41 -8.93
N TYR A 107 8.93 -2.81 -8.11
CA TYR A 107 9.08 -3.91 -7.16
C TYR A 107 9.34 -5.24 -7.88
N LEU A 108 8.56 -5.57 -8.90
CA LEU A 108 8.74 -6.82 -9.66
C LEU A 108 10.12 -6.88 -10.36
N LYS A 109 10.61 -5.75 -10.88
CA LYS A 109 11.97 -5.67 -11.45
C LYS A 109 13.08 -5.91 -10.41
N LYS A 110 12.83 -5.59 -9.14
CA LYS A 110 13.78 -5.85 -8.04
C LYS A 110 13.75 -7.31 -7.58
N HIS A 111 12.68 -8.03 -7.88
CA HIS A 111 12.44 -9.41 -7.45
C HIS A 111 12.22 -10.35 -8.65
N PRO A 112 13.24 -10.52 -9.53
CA PRO A 112 13.12 -11.35 -10.73
C PRO A 112 12.90 -12.84 -10.40
N GLU A 113 13.09 -13.24 -9.15
CA GLU A 113 12.83 -14.59 -8.64
C GLU A 113 11.33 -14.87 -8.38
N LEU A 114 10.46 -13.87 -8.38
CA LEU A 114 9.02 -14.05 -8.19
C LEU A 114 8.42 -14.83 -9.37
N LYS A 115 7.57 -15.81 -9.03
CA LYS A 115 6.90 -16.69 -9.98
C LYS A 115 5.38 -16.64 -9.86
N GLY A 116 4.84 -15.87 -8.91
CA GLY A 116 3.40 -15.75 -8.76
C GLY A 116 2.98 -14.54 -7.96
N ILE A 117 1.81 -14.04 -8.29
CA ILE A 117 1.13 -12.94 -7.62
C ILE A 117 -0.24 -13.44 -7.17
N PHE A 118 -0.62 -13.16 -5.94
CA PHE A 118 -1.98 -13.33 -5.45
C PHE A 118 -2.56 -11.97 -5.11
N ALA A 119 -3.51 -11.51 -5.91
CA ALA A 119 -4.19 -10.23 -5.74
C ALA A 119 -5.47 -10.41 -4.93
N LEU A 120 -5.65 -9.62 -3.86
CA LEU A 120 -6.67 -9.85 -2.83
C LEU A 120 -8.02 -9.17 -3.09
N ASN A 121 -8.21 -8.51 -4.22
CA ASN A 121 -9.47 -7.89 -4.66
C ASN A 121 -9.41 -7.56 -6.16
N GLU A 122 -10.54 -7.12 -6.71
CA GLU A 122 -10.67 -6.77 -8.13
C GLU A 122 -9.64 -5.70 -8.57
N THR A 123 -9.50 -4.61 -7.80
CA THR A 123 -8.59 -3.52 -8.15
C THR A 123 -7.13 -3.96 -8.19
N SER A 124 -6.68 -4.72 -7.19
CA SER A 124 -5.31 -5.25 -7.17
C SER A 124 -5.06 -6.31 -8.25
N THR A 125 -6.09 -7.08 -8.63
CA THR A 125 -6.02 -8.03 -9.75
C THR A 125 -5.81 -7.30 -11.07
N GLN A 126 -6.60 -6.26 -11.34
CA GLN A 126 -6.45 -5.44 -12.55
C GLN A 126 -5.08 -4.75 -12.61
N LEU A 127 -4.62 -4.20 -11.48
CA LEU A 127 -3.28 -3.61 -11.38
C LEU A 127 -2.19 -4.64 -11.71
N GLY A 128 -2.31 -5.86 -11.18
CA GLY A 128 -1.36 -6.94 -11.45
C GLY A 128 -1.30 -7.30 -12.93
N ILE A 129 -2.45 -7.46 -13.60
CA ILE A 129 -2.55 -7.74 -15.03
C ILE A 129 -1.88 -6.63 -15.84
N GLN A 130 -2.25 -5.36 -15.59
CA GLN A 130 -1.69 -4.22 -16.31
C GLN A 130 -0.17 -4.13 -16.20
N VAL A 131 0.37 -4.37 -15.00
CA VAL A 131 1.82 -4.33 -14.79
C VAL A 131 2.52 -5.50 -15.49
N LEU A 132 1.92 -6.70 -15.47
CA LEU A 132 2.50 -7.85 -16.16
C LEU A 132 2.52 -7.66 -17.67
N ASP A 133 1.50 -7.05 -18.27
CA ASP A 133 1.45 -6.73 -19.69
C ASP A 133 2.59 -5.81 -20.15
N GLU A 134 3.07 -4.95 -19.25
CA GLU A 134 4.17 -4.02 -19.52
C GLU A 134 5.57 -4.65 -19.30
N LEU A 135 5.64 -5.85 -18.74
CA LEU A 135 6.89 -6.53 -18.43
C LEU A 135 7.22 -7.59 -19.49
N ASP A 136 8.47 -7.60 -19.96
CA ASP A 136 8.97 -8.55 -20.96
C ASP A 136 8.93 -10.03 -20.52
N ASN A 137 8.69 -10.31 -19.22
CA ASN A 137 8.67 -11.64 -18.64
C ASN A 137 7.32 -11.99 -17.99
N SER A 138 6.23 -11.39 -18.47
CA SER A 138 4.87 -11.64 -17.96
C SER A 138 4.49 -13.12 -17.97
N ASP A 139 4.84 -13.84 -19.02
CA ASP A 139 4.56 -15.28 -19.20
C ASP A 139 5.21 -16.19 -18.13
N GLU A 140 6.20 -15.69 -17.39
CA GLU A 140 6.87 -16.44 -16.33
C GLU A 140 6.23 -16.27 -14.94
N ILE A 141 5.33 -15.30 -14.77
CA ILE A 141 4.70 -14.95 -13.49
C ILE A 141 3.22 -15.31 -13.55
N GLN A 142 2.82 -16.28 -12.74
CA GLN A 142 1.42 -16.65 -12.59
C GLN A 142 0.67 -15.61 -11.76
N ILE A 143 -0.56 -15.27 -12.14
CA ILE A 143 -1.41 -14.36 -11.40
C ILE A 143 -2.73 -14.99 -11.02
N VAL A 144 -3.04 -14.95 -9.73
CA VAL A 144 -4.31 -15.38 -9.15
C VAL A 144 -5.01 -14.17 -8.57
N GLY A 145 -6.26 -13.96 -8.95
CA GLY A 145 -7.09 -12.85 -8.48
C GLY A 145 -8.13 -13.27 -7.45
N PHE A 146 -8.83 -12.27 -6.96
CA PHE A 146 -9.92 -12.41 -6.00
C PHE A 146 -11.16 -11.66 -6.51
N ASP A 147 -12.35 -12.24 -6.32
CA ASP A 147 -13.63 -11.85 -6.93
C ASP A 147 -13.73 -12.25 -8.41
N ALA A 148 -14.83 -11.88 -9.08
CA ALA A 148 -15.09 -12.23 -10.48
C ALA A 148 -15.84 -11.10 -11.20
N GLY A 149 -15.28 -9.90 -11.14
CA GLY A 149 -15.75 -8.77 -11.91
C GLY A 149 -15.60 -9.02 -13.42
N LYS A 150 -16.32 -8.25 -14.22
CA LYS A 150 -16.41 -8.44 -15.66
C LYS A 150 -15.05 -8.46 -16.36
N GLU A 151 -14.15 -7.54 -15.98
CA GLU A 151 -12.81 -7.43 -16.55
C GLU A 151 -11.93 -8.62 -16.13
N GLN A 152 -12.05 -9.09 -14.88
CA GLN A 152 -11.34 -10.26 -14.40
C GLN A 152 -11.78 -11.54 -15.11
N VAL A 153 -13.10 -11.70 -15.36
CA VAL A 153 -13.64 -12.84 -16.12
C VAL A 153 -13.11 -12.83 -17.54
N LYS A 154 -13.07 -11.64 -18.16
CA LYS A 154 -12.48 -11.49 -19.49
C LYS A 154 -10.98 -11.84 -19.52
N ALA A 155 -10.22 -11.35 -18.56
CA ALA A 155 -8.78 -11.66 -18.44
C ALA A 155 -8.54 -13.17 -18.24
N LEU A 156 -9.44 -13.86 -17.51
CA LEU A 156 -9.39 -15.30 -17.35
C LEU A 156 -9.69 -16.04 -18.67
N GLU A 157 -10.68 -15.55 -19.46
CA GLU A 157 -11.00 -16.09 -20.81
C GLU A 157 -9.84 -15.88 -21.79
N ASP A 158 -9.17 -14.74 -21.71
CA ASP A 158 -8.05 -14.38 -22.60
C ASP A 158 -6.72 -15.05 -22.19
N GLY A 159 -6.66 -15.68 -21.00
CA GLY A 159 -5.47 -16.35 -20.49
C GLY A 159 -4.45 -15.42 -19.83
N GLU A 160 -4.86 -14.18 -19.53
CA GLU A 160 -4.05 -13.20 -18.80
C GLU A 160 -4.07 -13.45 -17.27
N LEU A 161 -4.95 -14.34 -16.82
CA LEU A 161 -5.16 -14.72 -15.43
C LEU A 161 -5.24 -16.23 -15.29
N ASP A 162 -4.52 -16.81 -14.31
CA ASP A 162 -4.48 -18.26 -14.11
C ASP A 162 -5.69 -18.78 -13.32
N GLY A 163 -6.30 -17.93 -12.50
CA GLY A 163 -7.49 -18.30 -11.73
C GLY A 163 -7.99 -17.21 -10.80
N LEU A 164 -9.20 -17.44 -10.30
CA LEU A 164 -9.89 -16.53 -9.39
C LEU A 164 -10.41 -17.28 -8.16
N VAL A 165 -10.24 -16.68 -7.00
CA VAL A 165 -10.95 -17.05 -5.76
C VAL A 165 -12.24 -16.24 -5.70
N VAL A 166 -13.37 -16.86 -5.93
CA VAL A 166 -14.66 -16.19 -6.04
C VAL A 166 -15.52 -16.47 -4.82
N GLN A 167 -15.98 -15.43 -4.17
CA GLN A 167 -16.90 -15.50 -3.04
C GLN A 167 -18.32 -15.83 -3.52
N ASN A 168 -19.20 -16.15 -2.56
CA ASN A 168 -20.62 -16.33 -2.81
C ASN A 168 -21.42 -15.08 -2.37
N PRO A 169 -21.51 -14.02 -3.18
CA PRO A 169 -22.17 -12.76 -2.79
C PRO A 169 -23.67 -12.94 -2.53
N PHE A 170 -24.35 -13.86 -3.23
CA PHE A 170 -25.72 -14.18 -2.95
C PHE A 170 -25.89 -14.80 -1.56
N GLY A 171 -25.08 -15.79 -1.21
CA GLY A 171 -25.09 -16.43 0.10
C GLY A 171 -24.76 -15.44 1.22
N MET A 172 -23.80 -14.54 1.00
CA MET A 172 -23.43 -13.47 1.94
C MET A 172 -24.61 -12.52 2.19
N GLY A 173 -25.26 -12.03 1.14
CA GLY A 173 -26.44 -11.16 1.24
C GLY A 173 -27.59 -11.85 1.93
N TYR A 174 -27.88 -13.10 1.57
CA TYR A 174 -28.94 -13.90 2.22
C TYR A 174 -28.67 -14.10 3.71
N ALA A 175 -27.46 -14.50 4.08
CA ALA A 175 -27.07 -14.70 5.48
C ALA A 175 -27.16 -13.38 6.27
N ALA A 176 -26.76 -12.25 5.69
CA ALA A 176 -26.85 -10.94 6.31
C ALA A 176 -28.30 -10.53 6.61
N VAL A 177 -29.24 -10.77 5.67
CA VAL A 177 -30.68 -10.49 5.88
C VAL A 177 -31.24 -11.37 6.99
N ILE A 178 -30.92 -12.67 6.99
CA ILE A 178 -31.38 -13.59 8.05
C ILE A 178 -30.82 -13.17 9.42
N ALA A 179 -29.52 -12.84 9.50
CA ALA A 179 -28.92 -12.37 10.75
C ALA A 179 -29.56 -11.08 11.25
N SER A 180 -29.86 -10.12 10.36
CA SER A 180 -30.55 -8.88 10.71
C SER A 180 -31.96 -9.14 11.24
N ALA A 181 -32.73 -10.02 10.58
CA ALA A 181 -34.09 -10.39 11.04
C ALA A 181 -34.05 -11.08 12.42
N ARG A 182 -33.09 -11.99 12.65
CA ARG A 182 -32.90 -12.67 13.94
C ARG A 182 -32.54 -11.69 15.05
N THR A 183 -31.72 -10.67 14.74
CA THR A 183 -31.37 -9.60 15.69
C THR A 183 -32.62 -8.81 16.11
N VAL A 184 -33.48 -8.41 15.16
CA VAL A 184 -34.73 -7.69 15.42
C VAL A 184 -35.70 -8.52 16.26
N LEU A 185 -35.74 -9.83 16.04
CA LEU A 185 -36.58 -10.77 16.77
C LEU A 185 -35.99 -11.25 18.10
N GLU A 186 -34.79 -10.78 18.48
CA GLU A 186 -34.07 -11.16 19.69
C GLU A 186 -33.82 -12.68 19.85
N ILE A 187 -33.73 -13.41 18.72
CA ILE A 187 -33.54 -14.87 18.71
C ILE A 187 -32.07 -15.27 18.89
N GLY A 188 -31.16 -14.30 18.71
CA GLY A 188 -29.71 -14.53 18.69
C GLY A 188 -29.17 -14.95 17.31
N ASN A 189 -27.89 -14.76 17.08
CA ASN A 189 -27.17 -15.08 15.85
C ASN A 189 -26.00 -16.01 16.12
N GLU A 190 -25.55 -16.71 15.10
CA GLU A 190 -24.26 -17.34 15.10
C GLU A 190 -23.15 -16.25 15.09
N ALA A 191 -22.05 -16.52 15.78
CA ALA A 191 -20.94 -15.58 15.86
C ALA A 191 -20.22 -15.44 14.49
N GLU A 192 -20.25 -16.51 13.68
CA GLU A 192 -19.59 -16.60 12.39
C GLU A 192 -20.45 -17.43 11.44
N VAL A 193 -20.61 -16.96 10.20
CA VAL A 193 -21.31 -17.68 9.13
C VAL A 193 -20.37 -17.86 7.96
N ASN A 194 -19.97 -19.11 7.69
CA ASN A 194 -19.15 -19.45 6.53
C ASN A 194 -20.04 -19.46 5.27
N THR A 195 -19.80 -18.53 4.35
CA THR A 195 -20.54 -18.39 3.09
C THR A 195 -19.87 -19.11 1.92
N GLY A 196 -18.67 -19.67 2.13
CA GLY A 196 -17.91 -20.42 1.14
C GLY A 196 -17.24 -19.55 0.07
N TYR A 197 -16.43 -20.21 -0.73
CA TYR A 197 -15.79 -19.68 -1.93
C TYR A 197 -15.61 -20.80 -2.95
N VAL A 198 -15.35 -20.43 -4.21
CA VAL A 198 -15.04 -21.38 -5.29
C VAL A 198 -13.75 -20.96 -6.00
N TRP A 199 -13.01 -21.95 -6.47
CA TRP A 199 -11.89 -21.75 -7.37
C TRP A 199 -12.36 -21.76 -8.81
N VAL A 200 -12.11 -20.68 -9.54
CA VAL A 200 -12.58 -20.48 -10.92
C VAL A 200 -11.37 -20.38 -11.85
N THR A 201 -11.44 -21.11 -12.95
CA THR A 201 -10.47 -21.11 -14.04
C THR A 201 -11.20 -20.96 -15.37
N ALA A 202 -10.47 -20.70 -16.45
CA ALA A 202 -11.05 -20.67 -17.80
C ALA A 202 -11.78 -21.98 -18.18
N GLU A 203 -11.37 -23.12 -17.57
CA GLU A 203 -11.94 -24.43 -17.87
C GLU A 203 -13.29 -24.65 -17.19
N ASN A 204 -13.52 -24.09 -15.97
CA ASN A 204 -14.71 -24.39 -15.17
C ASN A 204 -15.68 -23.20 -15.00
N MET A 205 -15.35 -22.02 -15.50
CA MET A 205 -16.13 -20.79 -15.31
C MET A 205 -17.56 -20.87 -15.90
N ASP A 206 -17.81 -21.77 -16.83
CA ASP A 206 -19.12 -22.01 -17.43
C ASP A 206 -19.89 -23.18 -16.81
N ASP A 207 -19.34 -23.84 -15.79
CA ASP A 207 -20.02 -24.90 -15.05
C ASP A 207 -21.29 -24.35 -14.39
N ALA A 208 -22.34 -25.19 -14.30
CA ALA A 208 -23.66 -24.76 -13.90
C ALA A 208 -23.74 -24.20 -12.46
N ASP A 209 -22.85 -24.61 -11.59
CA ASP A 209 -22.72 -24.17 -10.19
C ASP A 209 -21.78 -22.98 -10.01
N ILE A 210 -20.88 -22.72 -10.95
CA ILE A 210 -19.92 -21.61 -10.92
C ILE A 210 -20.45 -20.40 -11.69
N LYS A 211 -21.02 -20.63 -12.87
CA LYS A 211 -21.53 -19.56 -13.74
C LYS A 211 -22.41 -18.49 -13.07
N PRO A 212 -23.28 -18.82 -12.09
CA PRO A 212 -24.07 -17.81 -11.39
C PRO A 212 -23.26 -16.89 -10.45
N LEU A 213 -22.00 -17.24 -10.16
CA LEU A 213 -21.12 -16.51 -9.25
C LEU A 213 -20.19 -15.54 -9.99
N VAL A 214 -20.06 -15.69 -11.31
CA VAL A 214 -19.21 -14.83 -12.15
C VAL A 214 -20.06 -13.78 -12.87
N TYR A 215 -19.57 -12.54 -12.88
CA TYR A 215 -20.27 -11.42 -13.51
C TYR A 215 -19.87 -11.31 -14.99
N LYS A 216 -20.76 -11.73 -15.89
CA LYS A 216 -20.57 -11.58 -17.34
C LYS A 216 -21.35 -10.41 -17.93
#